data_886c3ddac9e6624480c16e97deb96c12
#
_entry.id   886c3ddac9e6624480c16e97deb96c12
#
_cell.length_a   1.000
_cell.length_b   1.000
_cell.length_c   1.000
_cell.angle_alpha   90.00
_cell.angle_beta   90.00
_cell.angle_gamma   90.00
#
_symmetry.space_group_name_H-M   'P 1'
#
loop_
_entity.id
_entity.type
_entity.pdbx_description
1 polymer ?
#
loop_
_entity_poly.entity_id
_entity_poly.type
_entity_poly.pdbx_seq_one_letter_code
_entity_poly.pdbx_strand_id
1 'polypeptide(L)'
;ACNINVKAGDGVGHTIPQKISGKNDFQLSMRVNHHYGACRIVVKQDGREVAVKKMKKAIPAEMIQFKVKADNINGTGDLEVMVEC
;
A
#
# COMPACT_ATOMS: atom_id res chain seq x y z
N ALA A 1 19.99 -3.18 -3.10
CA ALA A 1 19.50 -1.82 -3.25
C ALA A 1 17.99 -1.79 -3.43
N CYS A 2 17.35 -0.74 -2.92
CA CYS A 2 15.91 -0.56 -3.06
C CYS A 2 15.62 0.13 -4.37
N ASN A 3 14.98 -0.58 -5.30
CA ASN A 3 14.74 -0.09 -6.65
C ASN A 3 13.28 0.26 -6.93
N ILE A 4 12.37 -0.13 -6.04
CA ILE A 4 10.94 0.05 -6.23
C ILE A 4 10.46 1.13 -5.27
N ASN A 5 9.83 2.17 -5.82
CA ASN A 5 9.25 3.22 -5.00
C ASN A 5 7.83 2.83 -4.58
N VAL A 6 7.48 3.16 -3.35
CA VAL A 6 6.11 2.98 -2.84
C VAL A 6 5.49 4.37 -2.72
N LYS A 7 4.46 4.62 -3.51
CA LYS A 7 3.85 5.94 -3.62
C LYS A 7 2.50 5.96 -2.91
N ALA A 8 2.19 7.08 -2.29
CA ALA A 8 0.86 7.31 -1.71
C ALA A 8 -0.08 7.80 -2.82
N GLY A 9 -1.13 7.01 -3.09
CA GLY A 9 -2.13 7.34 -4.07
C GLY A 9 -3.37 7.99 -3.45
N ASP A 10 -4.51 7.80 -4.09
CA ASP A 10 -5.76 8.42 -3.64
C ASP A 10 -6.14 7.97 -2.24
N GLY A 11 -6.41 8.94 -1.37
CA GLY A 11 -6.86 8.68 -0.01
C GLY A 11 -5.75 8.33 0.97
N VAL A 12 -4.51 8.20 0.50
CA VAL A 12 -3.38 7.81 1.35
C VAL A 12 -2.51 9.03 1.61
N GLY A 13 -2.28 9.32 2.89
CA GLY A 13 -1.49 10.49 3.28
C GLY A 13 0.00 10.19 3.43
N HIS A 14 0.35 8.96 3.81
CA HIS A 14 1.73 8.62 4.10
C HIS A 14 1.93 7.11 4.07
N THR A 15 3.06 6.65 3.56
CA THR A 15 3.41 5.22 3.52
C THR A 15 4.82 4.99 4.04
N ILE A 16 5.03 3.83 4.67
CA ILE A 16 6.31 3.35 5.16
C ILE A 16 6.40 1.86 4.84
N PRO A 17 7.46 1.35 4.18
CA PRO A 17 8.59 2.10 3.63
C PRO A 17 8.24 2.82 2.34
N GLN A 18 9.08 3.75 1.94
CA GLN A 18 8.90 4.49 0.68
C GLN A 18 9.63 3.82 -0.49
N LYS A 19 10.54 2.90 -0.18
CA LYS A 19 11.29 2.14 -1.19
C LYS A 19 11.48 0.71 -0.71
N ILE A 20 11.42 -0.24 -1.63
CA ILE A 20 11.61 -1.66 -1.34
C ILE A 20 12.48 -2.30 -2.41
N SER A 21 13.07 -3.46 -2.07
CA SER A 21 13.86 -4.22 -3.04
C SER A 21 13.01 -5.10 -3.96
N GLY A 22 11.82 -5.49 -3.50
CA GLY A 22 10.99 -6.46 -4.22
C GLY A 22 11.42 -7.90 -4.09
N LYS A 23 12.48 -8.18 -3.35
CA LYS A 23 13.01 -9.54 -3.20
C LYS A 23 12.48 -10.25 -1.96
N ASN A 24 12.04 -9.50 -0.98
CA ASN A 24 11.54 -10.04 0.28
C ASN A 24 10.16 -9.48 0.58
N ASP A 25 9.38 -10.26 1.32
CA ASP A 25 8.12 -9.78 1.85
C ASP A 25 8.39 -8.58 2.77
N PHE A 26 7.46 -7.64 2.81
CA PHE A 26 7.61 -6.48 3.67
C PHE A 26 6.27 -6.11 4.29
N GLN A 27 6.35 -5.44 5.43
CA GLN A 27 5.17 -4.91 6.10
C GLN A 27 4.97 -3.46 5.64
N LEU A 28 3.81 -3.20 5.03
CA LEU A 28 3.45 -1.86 4.62
C LEU A 28 2.69 -1.19 5.75
N SER A 29 3.12 0.00 6.13
CA SER A 29 2.42 0.83 7.10
C SER A 29 1.96 2.09 6.39
N MET A 30 0.72 2.49 6.59
CA MET A 30 0.19 3.66 5.92
C MET A 30 -0.91 4.31 6.76
N ARG A 31 -1.21 5.56 6.46
CA ARG A 31 -2.33 6.29 7.06
C ARG A 31 -3.18 6.88 5.96
N VAL A 32 -4.49 6.84 6.15
CA VAL A 32 -5.40 7.51 5.24
C VAL A 32 -5.46 9.00 5.60
N ASN A 33 -5.87 9.83 4.64
CA ASN A 33 -5.95 11.28 4.85
C ASN A 33 -7.37 11.76 5.15
N HIS A 34 -8.34 10.85 5.16
CA HIS A 34 -9.74 11.14 5.50
C HIS A 34 -10.33 10.00 6.30
N HIS A 35 -11.51 10.25 6.88
CA HIS A 35 -12.29 9.18 7.51
C HIS A 35 -13.03 8.38 6.44
N TYR A 36 -12.84 7.07 6.46
CA TYR A 36 -13.54 6.14 5.55
C TYR A 36 -14.33 5.12 6.35
N GLY A 37 -15.50 4.75 5.84
CA GLY A 37 -16.23 3.60 6.34
C GLY A 37 -15.65 2.33 5.73
N ALA A 38 -16.52 1.39 5.33
CA ALA A 38 -16.06 0.16 4.69
C ALA A 38 -15.29 0.50 3.42
N CYS A 39 -14.04 0.04 3.34
CA CYS A 39 -13.16 0.36 2.22
C CYS A 39 -12.10 -0.72 2.07
N ARG A 40 -11.32 -0.61 1.01
CA ARG A 40 -10.20 -1.51 0.76
C ARG A 40 -8.94 -0.68 0.56
N ILE A 41 -7.85 -1.15 1.14
CA ILE A 41 -6.53 -0.60 0.86
C ILE A 41 -5.94 -1.46 -0.24
N VAL A 42 -5.63 -0.85 -1.37
CA VAL A 42 -5.15 -1.56 -2.56
C VAL A 42 -3.74 -1.10 -2.89
N VAL A 43 -2.86 -2.05 -3.10
CA VAL A 43 -1.51 -1.78 -3.60
C VAL A 43 -1.44 -2.25 -5.04
N LYS A 44 -1.11 -1.35 -5.95
CA LYS A 44 -1.02 -1.65 -7.37
C LYS A 44 0.40 -1.45 -7.89
N GLN A 45 0.76 -2.26 -8.87
CA GLN A 45 2.01 -2.13 -9.61
C GLN A 45 1.67 -2.21 -11.09
N ASP A 46 1.99 -1.14 -11.83
CA ASP A 46 1.71 -1.05 -13.26
C ASP A 46 0.23 -1.32 -13.60
N GLY A 47 -0.67 -0.84 -12.73
CA GLY A 47 -2.10 -1.00 -12.92
C GLY A 47 -2.67 -2.33 -12.42
N ARG A 48 -1.84 -3.23 -11.89
CA ARG A 48 -2.28 -4.52 -11.34
C ARG A 48 -2.29 -4.50 -9.83
N GLU A 49 -3.30 -5.12 -9.24
CA GLU A 49 -3.38 -5.26 -7.79
C GLU A 49 -2.36 -6.31 -7.33
N VAL A 50 -1.46 -5.92 -6.44
CA VAL A 50 -0.49 -6.83 -5.83
C VAL A 50 -0.85 -7.18 -4.39
N ALA A 51 -1.64 -6.35 -3.73
CA ALA A 51 -2.13 -6.62 -2.39
C ALA A 51 -3.41 -5.83 -2.14
N VAL A 52 -4.31 -6.41 -1.35
CA VAL A 52 -5.57 -5.77 -0.95
C VAL A 52 -5.85 -6.10 0.50
N LYS A 53 -6.23 -5.09 1.28
CA LYS A 53 -6.68 -5.30 2.65
C LYS A 53 -8.05 -4.67 2.82
N LYS A 54 -9.02 -5.47 3.23
CA LYS A 54 -10.39 -4.99 3.50
C LYS A 54 -10.43 -4.38 4.89
N MET A 55 -11.06 -3.21 4.99
CA MET A 55 -11.21 -2.50 6.26
C MET A 55 -12.69 -2.17 6.48
N LYS A 56 -13.14 -2.31 7.72
CA LYS A 56 -14.50 -1.87 8.09
C LYS A 56 -14.55 -0.36 8.23
N LYS A 57 -13.44 0.24 8.60
CA LYS A 57 -13.28 1.69 8.66
C LYS A 57 -11.78 2.01 8.60
N ALA A 58 -11.47 3.22 8.18
CA ALA A 58 -10.10 3.71 8.19
C ALA A 58 -10.11 5.17 8.64
N ILE A 59 -9.25 5.51 9.59
CA ILE A 59 -9.18 6.87 10.12
C ILE A 59 -7.73 7.36 10.12
N PRO A 60 -7.49 8.68 9.93
CA PRO A 60 -6.12 9.21 9.84
C PRO A 60 -5.29 9.00 11.11
N ALA A 61 -5.94 8.90 12.25
CA ALA A 61 -5.23 8.75 13.52
C ALA A 61 -4.67 7.36 13.73
N GLU A 62 -5.12 6.37 12.96
CA GLU A 62 -4.68 4.99 13.11
C GLU A 62 -3.74 4.59 11.99
N MET A 63 -2.63 3.94 12.35
CA MET A 63 -1.70 3.35 11.40
C MET A 63 -2.27 2.03 10.91
N ILE A 64 -2.38 1.87 9.61
CA ILE A 64 -2.80 0.61 9.00
C ILE A 64 -1.55 -0.14 8.58
N GLN A 65 -1.44 -1.40 9.02
CA GLN A 65 -0.27 -2.23 8.71
C GLN A 65 -0.73 -3.55 8.13
N PHE A 66 -0.06 -3.98 7.07
CA PHE A 66 -0.30 -5.30 6.50
C PHE A 66 0.90 -5.76 5.69
N LYS A 67 0.98 -7.07 5.49
CA LYS A 67 2.10 -7.68 4.81
C LYS A 67 1.86 -7.72 3.31
N VAL A 68 2.88 -7.35 2.55
CA VAL A 68 2.88 -7.46 1.09
C VAL A 68 3.91 -8.52 0.72
N LYS A 69 3.47 -9.54 -0.01
CA LYS A 69 4.34 -10.65 -0.38
C LYS A 69 5.14 -10.32 -1.63
N ALA A 70 6.43 -10.61 -1.57
CA ALA A 70 7.33 -10.38 -2.72
C ALA A 70 6.90 -11.17 -3.95
N ASP A 71 6.26 -12.32 -3.77
CA ASP A 71 5.79 -13.14 -4.90
C ASP A 71 4.76 -12.42 -5.77
N ASN A 72 4.08 -11.44 -5.23
CA ASN A 72 3.07 -10.67 -5.97
C ASN A 72 3.66 -9.49 -6.72
N ILE A 73 4.94 -9.19 -6.47
CA ILE A 73 5.63 -8.05 -7.08
C ILE A 73 6.42 -8.55 -8.29
N ASN A 74 6.19 -7.94 -9.44
CA ASN A 74 6.88 -8.30 -10.67
C ASN A 74 7.70 -7.12 -11.19
N GLY A 75 8.97 -7.39 -11.53
CA GLY A 75 9.83 -6.37 -12.12
C GLY A 75 10.16 -5.24 -11.15
N THR A 76 10.37 -4.06 -11.69
CA THR A 76 10.80 -2.88 -10.94
C THR A 76 9.83 -1.71 -11.01
N GLY A 77 8.59 -1.96 -11.43
CA GLY A 77 7.56 -0.92 -11.47
C GLY A 77 7.23 -0.40 -10.08
N ASP A 78 6.91 0.88 -10.00
CA ASP A 78 6.56 1.50 -8.72
C ASP A 78 5.24 0.93 -8.17
N LEU A 79 5.15 0.85 -6.86
CA LEU A 79 3.91 0.49 -6.19
C LEU A 79 3.15 1.76 -5.84
N GLU A 80 1.83 1.69 -5.94
CA GLU A 80 0.95 2.77 -5.52
C GLU A 80 -0.07 2.21 -4.54
N VAL A 81 -0.18 2.86 -3.39
CA VAL A 81 -1.11 2.48 -2.33
C VAL A 81 -2.29 3.44 -2.38
N MET A 82 -3.50 2.90 -2.45
CA MET A 82 -4.70 3.74 -2.55
C MET A 82 -5.87 3.14 -1.78
N VAL A 83 -6.87 3.96 -1.53
CA VAL A 83 -8.10 3.54 -0.86
C VAL A 83 -9.20 3.46 -1.90
N GLU A 84 -9.90 2.31 -1.94
CA GLU A 84 -11.08 2.12 -2.78
C GLU A 84 -12.27 1.81 -1.90
N CYS A 85 -13.39 2.47 -2.15
CA CYS A 85 -14.62 2.23 -1.40
C CYS A 85 -15.66 1.50 -2.24
#